data_98f47f0f0968c5e084af9c93dad250fe
#
_entry.id   98f47f0f0968c5e084af9c93dad250fe
#
_cell.length_a   1.000
_cell.length_b   1.000
_cell.length_c   1.000
_cell.angle_alpha   90.00
_cell.angle_beta   90.00
_cell.angle_gamma   90.00
#
_symmetry.space_group_name_H-M   'P 1'
#
loop_
_entity.id
_entity.type
_entity.pdbx_description
1 polymer ?
#
loop_
_entity_poly.entity_id
_entity_poly.type
_entity_poly.pdbx_seq_one_letter_code
_entity_poly.pdbx_strand_id
1 'polypeptide(L)'
;MRLSGIALVVLVLGHLFTNLMLGGGITALDFGFVAGKWANPLWQVWDLLMLWLAMLHGTNGMRTIINDYAERDQTRFWLKALLITAAIVIVVLGTLVIFTFDPCPTVSAESAHLLPSFCAAGR
;
A
#
# COMPACT_ATOMS: atom_id res chain seq x y z
N MET A 1 9.58 -4.65 -17.41
CA MET A 1 10.26 -3.60 -16.62
C MET A 1 9.84 -2.18 -17.00
N ARG A 2 9.91 -1.77 -18.28
CA ARG A 2 9.56 -0.39 -18.68
C ARG A 2 8.07 -0.08 -18.44
N LEU A 3 7.18 -0.97 -18.84
CA LEU A 3 5.73 -0.79 -18.66
C LEU A 3 5.32 -0.72 -17.18
N SER A 4 5.89 -1.56 -16.32
CA SER A 4 5.60 -1.51 -14.88
C SER A 4 6.10 -0.22 -14.22
N GLY A 5 7.23 0.32 -14.69
CA GLY A 5 7.73 1.61 -14.22
C GLY A 5 6.80 2.77 -14.62
N ILE A 6 6.32 2.81 -15.86
CA ILE A 6 5.36 3.82 -16.33
C ILE A 6 4.05 3.72 -15.56
N ALA A 7 3.52 2.50 -15.39
CA ALA A 7 2.30 2.28 -14.61
C ALA A 7 2.46 2.75 -13.16
N LEU A 8 3.61 2.48 -12.52
CA LEU A 8 3.90 2.95 -11.17
C LEU A 8 3.96 4.47 -11.08
N VAL A 9 4.59 5.14 -12.05
CA VAL A 9 4.62 6.61 -12.06
C VAL A 9 3.19 7.18 -12.06
N VAL A 10 2.32 6.65 -12.91
CA VAL A 10 0.91 7.11 -12.98
C VAL A 10 0.18 6.81 -11.67
N LEU A 11 0.32 5.60 -11.13
CA LEU A 11 -0.37 5.20 -9.89
C LEU A 11 0.11 6.00 -8.68
N VAL A 12 1.43 6.18 -8.54
CA VAL A 12 2.03 6.91 -7.40
C VAL A 12 1.69 8.40 -7.49
N LEU A 13 1.83 9.02 -8.66
CA LEU A 13 1.48 10.43 -8.82
C LEU A 13 -0.04 10.65 -8.61
N GLY A 14 -0.88 9.75 -9.11
CA GLY A 14 -2.32 9.78 -8.85
C GLY A 14 -2.64 9.63 -7.36
N HIS A 15 -1.96 8.71 -6.66
CA HIS A 15 -2.10 8.53 -5.22
C HIS A 15 -1.68 9.78 -4.44
N LEU A 16 -0.53 10.37 -4.76
CA LEU A 16 -0.08 11.61 -4.14
C LEU A 16 -1.02 12.78 -4.43
N PHE A 17 -1.46 12.93 -5.67
CA PHE A 17 -2.41 13.97 -6.05
C PHE A 17 -3.71 13.88 -5.26
N THR A 18 -4.30 12.69 -5.19
CA THR A 18 -5.56 12.49 -4.47
C THR A 18 -5.43 12.67 -2.96
N ASN A 19 -4.27 12.38 -2.38
CA ASN A 19 -4.06 12.51 -0.94
C ASN A 19 -3.60 13.91 -0.52
N LEU A 20 -2.83 14.61 -1.36
CA LEU A 20 -2.25 15.90 -1.00
C LEU A 20 -2.98 17.10 -1.58
N MET A 21 -3.64 16.93 -2.74
CA MET A 21 -4.26 18.05 -3.47
C MET A 21 -5.79 18.04 -3.39
N LEU A 22 -6.41 16.85 -3.28
CA LEU A 22 -7.86 16.72 -3.11
C LEU A 22 -8.19 16.62 -1.62
N GLY A 23 -9.02 17.52 -1.15
CA GLY A 23 -9.37 17.65 0.27
C GLY A 23 -8.52 18.69 0.99
N GLY A 24 -8.34 18.60 2.28
CA GLY A 24 -7.59 19.57 3.09
C GLY A 24 -6.06 19.53 2.96
N GLY A 25 -5.51 18.83 1.98
CA GLY A 25 -4.06 18.65 1.80
C GLY A 25 -3.42 17.86 2.94
N ILE A 26 -2.12 18.12 3.18
CA ILE A 26 -1.33 17.38 4.17
C ILE A 26 -1.89 17.51 5.61
N THR A 27 -2.59 18.59 5.91
CA THR A 27 -3.15 18.84 7.24
C THR A 27 -4.42 18.03 7.52
N ALA A 28 -5.06 17.49 6.49
CA ALA A 28 -6.24 16.65 6.59
C ALA A 28 -5.91 15.14 6.59
N LEU A 29 -4.64 14.76 6.48
CA LEU A 29 -4.20 13.38 6.53
C LEU A 29 -4.25 12.87 7.97
N ASP A 30 -5.43 12.45 8.40
CA ASP A 30 -5.66 11.75 9.64
C ASP A 30 -6.14 10.31 9.40
N PHE A 31 -6.29 9.56 10.47
CA PHE A 31 -6.78 8.18 10.39
C PHE A 31 -8.17 8.10 9.76
N GLY A 32 -9.06 9.02 10.08
CA GLY A 32 -10.43 9.06 9.53
C GLY A 32 -10.45 9.27 8.02
N PHE A 33 -9.57 10.11 7.50
CA PHE A 33 -9.43 10.34 6.06
C PHE A 33 -8.98 9.07 5.32
N VAL A 34 -7.97 8.36 5.82
CA VAL A 34 -7.46 7.12 5.22
C VAL A 34 -8.50 6.01 5.32
N ALA A 35 -9.08 5.82 6.51
CA ALA A 35 -10.11 4.82 6.74
C ALA A 35 -11.36 5.06 5.89
N GLY A 36 -11.77 6.33 5.72
CA GLY A 36 -12.89 6.71 4.86
C GLY A 36 -12.66 6.39 3.38
N LYS A 37 -11.44 6.53 2.89
CA LYS A 37 -11.08 6.08 1.53
C LYS A 37 -11.21 4.57 1.39
N TRP A 38 -10.74 3.81 2.37
CA TRP A 38 -10.80 2.35 2.34
C TRP A 38 -12.20 1.77 2.51
N ALA A 39 -13.17 2.58 2.92
CA ALA A 39 -14.58 2.21 2.84
C ALA A 39 -15.07 2.03 1.38
N ASN A 40 -14.34 2.59 0.40
CA ASN A 40 -14.64 2.42 -1.02
C ASN A 40 -13.69 1.38 -1.65
N PRO A 41 -14.20 0.27 -2.21
CA PRO A 41 -13.40 -0.81 -2.77
C PRO A 41 -12.48 -0.37 -3.93
N LEU A 42 -12.81 0.73 -4.61
CA LEU A 42 -11.97 1.27 -5.68
C LEU A 42 -10.59 1.69 -5.14
N TRP A 43 -10.54 2.32 -3.98
CA TRP A 43 -9.29 2.72 -3.34
C TRP A 43 -8.50 1.51 -2.84
N GLN A 44 -9.16 0.48 -2.32
CA GLN A 44 -8.50 -0.76 -1.92
C GLN A 44 -7.81 -1.43 -3.13
N VAL A 45 -8.50 -1.50 -4.27
CA VAL A 45 -7.92 -2.05 -5.51
C VAL A 45 -6.75 -1.19 -6.00
N TRP A 46 -6.88 0.14 -5.93
CA TRP A 46 -5.79 1.05 -6.30
C TRP A 46 -4.53 0.82 -5.47
N ASP A 47 -4.67 0.77 -4.15
CA ASP A 47 -3.56 0.57 -3.22
C ASP A 47 -2.97 -0.84 -3.34
N LEU A 48 -3.80 -1.85 -3.59
CA LEU A 48 -3.36 -3.21 -3.86
C LEU A 48 -2.51 -3.29 -5.13
N LEU A 49 -2.96 -2.68 -6.22
CA LEU A 49 -2.19 -2.62 -7.47
C LEU A 49 -0.86 -1.89 -7.29
N MET A 50 -0.87 -0.77 -6.57
CA MET A 50 0.35 -0.04 -6.23
C MET A 50 1.33 -0.90 -5.44
N LEU A 51 0.85 -1.59 -4.38
CA LEU A 51 1.66 -2.48 -3.54
C LEU A 51 2.34 -3.56 -4.39
N TRP A 52 1.55 -4.30 -5.16
CA TRP A 52 2.06 -5.42 -5.95
C TRP A 52 3.02 -4.97 -7.05
N LEU A 53 2.66 -3.93 -7.80
CA LEU A 53 3.53 -3.40 -8.87
C LEU A 53 4.82 -2.82 -8.30
N ALA A 54 4.76 -2.09 -7.18
CA ALA A 54 5.94 -1.53 -6.53
C ALA A 54 6.87 -2.64 -6.03
N MET A 55 6.32 -3.67 -5.38
CA MET A 55 7.11 -4.78 -4.88
C MET A 55 7.75 -5.61 -5.99
N LEU A 56 7.00 -5.93 -7.05
CA LEU A 56 7.53 -6.68 -8.20
C LEU A 56 8.59 -5.87 -8.95
N HIS A 57 8.33 -4.60 -9.21
CA HIS A 57 9.25 -3.72 -9.92
C HIS A 57 10.51 -3.46 -9.08
N GLY A 58 10.36 -3.09 -7.82
CA GLY A 58 11.45 -2.80 -6.90
C GLY A 58 12.32 -4.01 -6.61
N THR A 59 11.71 -5.18 -6.33
CA THR A 59 12.43 -6.43 -6.09
C THR A 59 13.27 -6.82 -7.31
N ASN A 60 12.71 -6.70 -8.51
CA ASN A 60 13.46 -7.05 -9.71
C ASN A 60 14.56 -6.02 -10.03
N GLY A 61 14.33 -4.73 -9.79
CA GLY A 61 15.38 -3.70 -9.87
C GLY A 61 16.51 -3.94 -8.89
N MET A 62 16.18 -4.24 -7.62
CA MET A 62 17.17 -4.53 -6.60
C MET A 62 17.97 -5.81 -6.89
N ARG A 63 17.34 -6.85 -7.47
CA ARG A 63 18.06 -8.05 -7.93
C ARG A 63 19.13 -7.72 -8.97
N THR A 64 18.86 -6.79 -9.87
CA THR A 64 19.86 -6.35 -10.86
C THR A 64 21.02 -5.66 -10.17
N ILE A 65 20.76 -4.74 -9.24
CA ILE A 65 21.80 -4.06 -8.45
C ILE A 65 22.65 -5.07 -7.66
N ILE A 66 22.01 -6.04 -7.00
CA ILE A 66 22.73 -7.09 -6.26
C ILE A 66 23.64 -7.91 -7.20
N ASN A 67 23.19 -8.22 -8.41
CA ASN A 67 24.00 -8.95 -9.38
C ASN A 67 25.23 -8.16 -9.84
N ASP A 68 25.07 -6.84 -9.99
CA ASP A 68 26.12 -5.97 -10.53
C ASP A 68 27.17 -5.61 -9.48
N TYR A 69 26.78 -5.47 -8.19
CA TYR A 69 27.64 -5.00 -7.12
C TYR A 69 28.13 -6.07 -6.15
N ALA A 70 27.43 -7.20 -6.01
CA ALA A 70 27.86 -8.25 -5.11
C ALA A 70 28.90 -9.16 -5.80
N GLU A 71 30.17 -9.02 -5.42
CA GLU A 71 31.27 -9.77 -6.01
C GLU A 71 31.28 -11.25 -5.62
N ARG A 72 30.93 -11.56 -4.36
CA ARG A 72 30.96 -12.93 -3.83
C ARG A 72 29.64 -13.61 -4.03
N ASP A 73 29.65 -14.84 -4.55
CA ASP A 73 28.43 -15.63 -4.80
C ASP A 73 27.62 -15.90 -3.54
N GLN A 74 28.26 -16.15 -2.40
CA GLN A 74 27.59 -16.31 -1.12
C GLN A 74 26.85 -15.03 -0.68
N THR A 75 27.51 -13.89 -0.78
CA THR A 75 26.89 -12.59 -0.45
C THR A 75 25.70 -12.32 -1.36
N ARG A 76 25.86 -12.57 -2.65
CA ARG A 76 24.79 -12.43 -3.66
C ARG A 76 23.59 -13.32 -3.33
N PHE A 77 23.84 -14.57 -2.94
CA PHE A 77 22.79 -15.51 -2.55
C PHE A 77 22.00 -15.00 -1.33
N TRP A 78 22.69 -14.62 -0.26
CA TRP A 78 22.05 -14.17 0.98
C TRP A 78 21.28 -12.85 0.79
N LEU A 79 21.84 -11.90 0.04
CA LEU A 79 21.15 -10.64 -0.26
C LEU A 79 19.87 -10.87 -1.07
N LYS A 80 19.89 -11.78 -2.05
CA LYS A 80 18.69 -12.13 -2.81
C LYS A 80 17.67 -12.88 -1.96
N ALA A 81 18.11 -13.80 -1.10
CA ALA A 81 17.22 -14.53 -0.21
C ALA A 81 16.52 -13.56 0.75
N LEU A 82 17.27 -12.65 1.38
CA LEU A 82 16.72 -11.61 2.25
C LEU A 82 15.72 -10.72 1.50
N LEU A 83 16.08 -10.25 0.31
CA LEU A 83 15.23 -9.40 -0.53
C LEU A 83 13.91 -10.09 -0.86
N ILE A 84 13.95 -11.35 -1.31
CA ILE A 84 12.75 -12.12 -1.68
C ILE A 84 11.89 -12.37 -0.45
N THR A 85 12.49 -12.77 0.67
CA THR A 85 11.76 -13.00 1.92
C THR A 85 11.07 -11.71 2.39
N ALA A 86 11.79 -10.60 2.41
CA ALA A 86 11.21 -9.30 2.77
C ALA A 86 10.06 -8.90 1.83
N ALA A 87 10.22 -9.10 0.51
CA ALA A 87 9.19 -8.80 -0.46
C ALA A 87 7.94 -9.65 -0.24
N ILE A 88 8.08 -10.95 0.01
CA ILE A 88 6.95 -11.85 0.30
C ILE A 88 6.23 -11.41 1.57
N VAL A 89 6.97 -11.14 2.65
CA VAL A 89 6.38 -10.71 3.92
C VAL A 89 5.60 -9.41 3.74
N ILE A 90 6.15 -8.41 3.06
CA ILE A 90 5.49 -7.13 2.84
C ILE A 90 4.23 -7.30 1.98
N VAL A 91 4.30 -8.08 0.89
CA VAL A 91 3.14 -8.32 0.01
C VAL A 91 2.04 -9.06 0.76
N VAL A 92 2.38 -10.09 1.53
CA VAL A 92 1.40 -10.87 2.31
C VAL A 92 0.74 -9.99 3.37
N LEU A 93 1.54 -9.30 4.19
CA LEU A 93 1.01 -8.44 5.27
C LEU A 93 0.22 -7.27 4.71
N GLY A 94 0.72 -6.60 3.66
CA GLY A 94 0.01 -5.49 3.03
C GLY A 94 -1.31 -5.92 2.39
N THR A 95 -1.33 -7.08 1.73
CA THR A 95 -2.56 -7.65 1.17
C THR A 95 -3.56 -8.03 2.27
N LEU A 96 -3.08 -8.67 3.34
CA LEU A 96 -3.92 -8.99 4.49
C LEU A 96 -4.55 -7.74 5.10
N VAL A 97 -3.77 -6.68 5.32
CA VAL A 97 -4.28 -5.42 5.87
C VAL A 97 -5.37 -4.84 4.98
N ILE A 98 -5.15 -4.79 3.65
CA ILE A 98 -6.13 -4.23 2.71
C ILE A 98 -7.47 -4.97 2.77
N PHE A 99 -7.46 -6.31 2.94
CA PHE A 99 -8.69 -7.11 2.93
C PHE A 99 -9.29 -7.35 4.31
N THR A 100 -8.51 -7.25 5.40
CA THR A 100 -9.01 -7.52 6.75
C THR A 100 -9.31 -6.24 7.54
N PHE A 101 -8.82 -5.11 7.10
CA PHE A 101 -9.09 -3.84 7.77
C PHE A 101 -10.55 -3.43 7.54
N ASP A 102 -11.31 -3.36 8.61
CA ASP A 102 -12.67 -2.82 8.61
C ASP A 102 -12.64 -1.37 9.11
N PRO A 103 -12.89 -0.38 8.23
CA PRO A 103 -12.93 1.03 8.62
C PRO A 103 -14.12 1.37 9.52
N CYS A 104 -15.16 0.52 9.53
CA CYS A 104 -16.39 0.72 10.27
C CYS A 104 -16.74 -0.50 11.13
N PRO A 105 -15.94 -0.80 12.16
CA PRO A 105 -16.18 -1.97 13.00
C PRO A 105 -17.57 -1.89 13.67
N THR A 106 -18.18 -3.06 13.86
CA THR A 106 -19.43 -3.15 14.60
C THR A 106 -19.18 -2.82 16.07
N VAL A 107 -19.77 -1.74 16.54
CA VAL A 107 -19.69 -1.30 17.94
C VAL A 107 -21.06 -1.40 18.60
N SER A 108 -21.07 -1.48 19.94
CA SER A 108 -22.32 -1.41 20.71
C SER A 108 -23.01 -0.05 20.51
N ALA A 109 -24.32 0.00 20.68
CA ALA A 109 -25.11 1.24 20.55
C ALA A 109 -24.58 2.38 21.43
N GLU A 110 -24.02 2.05 22.59
CA GLU A 110 -23.41 3.01 23.53
C GLU A 110 -22.14 3.68 22.96
N SER A 111 -21.37 2.97 22.15
CA SER A 111 -20.14 3.48 21.53
C SER A 111 -20.31 3.97 20.09
N ALA A 112 -21.53 3.92 19.55
CA ALA A 112 -21.81 4.33 18.18
C ALA A 112 -21.45 5.80 17.88
N HIS A 113 -21.47 6.67 18.90
CA HIS A 113 -21.10 8.07 18.80
C HIS A 113 -19.59 8.30 18.57
N LEU A 114 -18.76 7.29 18.81
CA LEU A 114 -17.30 7.33 18.60
C LEU A 114 -16.91 6.96 17.15
N LEU A 115 -17.86 6.44 16.36
CA LEU A 115 -17.60 6.11 14.97
C LEU A 115 -17.45 7.36 14.12
N PRO A 116 -16.52 7.35 13.14
CA PRO A 116 -16.41 8.41 12.15
C PRO A 116 -17.73 8.60 11.37
N SER A 117 -18.00 9.84 10.97
CA SER A 117 -19.25 10.21 10.27
C SER A 117 -19.52 9.43 8.98
N PHE A 118 -18.48 8.99 8.29
CA PHE A 118 -18.62 8.17 7.06
C PHE A 118 -19.18 6.76 7.34
N CYS A 119 -19.03 6.23 8.56
CA CYS A 119 -19.61 4.95 8.96
C CYS A 119 -21.12 5.04 9.19
N ALA A 120 -21.65 6.22 9.51
CA ALA A 120 -23.07 6.43 9.72
C ALA A 120 -23.87 6.53 8.40
N ALA A 121 -23.24 6.90 7.30
CA ALA A 121 -23.86 7.12 6.00
C ALA A 121 -24.13 5.84 5.18
N GLY A 122 -23.63 4.69 5.58
CA GLY A 122 -23.69 3.41 4.87
C GLY A 122 -24.66 2.37 5.42
N ARG A 123 -25.54 2.75 6.36
CA ARG A 123 -26.59 1.86 6.91
C ARG A 123 -27.97 2.31 6.53
#